data_07f4a172372a6a6442877ce48c198008
#
_entry.id   07f4a172372a6a6442877ce48c198008
#
_cell.length_a   1.000
_cell.length_b   1.000
_cell.length_c   1.000
_cell.angle_alpha   90.00
_cell.angle_beta   90.00
_cell.angle_gamma   90.00
#
_symmetry.space_group_name_H-M   'P 1'
#
loop_
_entity.id
_entity.type
_entity.pdbx_description
1 polymer ?
#
loop_
_entity_poly.entity_id
_entity_poly.type
_entity_poly.pdbx_seq_one_letter_code
_entity_poly.pdbx_strand_id
1 'polypeptide(L)'
;METGEKTVSNHQVYLADRKFAEANPQIIDAVVNELNLTTEWVSSHQDKAAKLLAKPTGLAFDVLKTSISRMGFGVKPLTPEVAQKQQQVADAFYGQQLIPAKLNIQ
;
A
#
# COMPACT_ATOMS: atom_id res chain seq x y z
N MET A 1 22.99 -11.24 4.50
CA MET A 1 21.96 -10.46 5.22
C MET A 1 20.58 -10.86 4.70
N GLU A 2 19.68 -11.22 5.57
CA GLU A 2 18.32 -11.52 5.16
C GLU A 2 17.58 -10.22 4.78
N THR A 3 16.77 -10.27 3.73
CA THR A 3 16.00 -9.12 3.28
C THR A 3 14.73 -8.88 4.11
N GLY A 4 14.39 -9.78 5.01
CA GLY A 4 13.18 -9.70 5.81
C GLY A 4 11.93 -10.20 5.10
N GLU A 5 12.02 -10.61 3.84
CA GLU A 5 10.87 -11.06 3.04
C GLU A 5 10.15 -12.27 3.65
N LYS A 6 10.87 -13.10 4.41
CA LYS A 6 10.30 -14.28 5.08
C LYS A 6 9.62 -13.94 6.40
N THR A 7 10.02 -12.84 7.06
CA THR A 7 9.54 -12.47 8.39
C THR A 7 8.56 -11.30 8.37
N VAL A 8 8.72 -10.36 7.43
CA VAL A 8 7.84 -9.20 7.30
C VAL A 8 7.42 -9.02 5.85
N SER A 9 6.24 -8.48 5.67
CA SER A 9 5.72 -8.08 4.36
C SER A 9 5.53 -6.57 4.34
N ASN A 10 5.73 -5.96 3.16
CA ASN A 10 5.60 -4.53 2.97
C ASN A 10 4.41 -4.23 2.07
N HIS A 11 3.22 -4.58 2.56
CA HIS A 11 1.97 -4.27 1.87
C HIS A 11 1.41 -2.96 2.37
N GLN A 12 0.99 -2.13 1.43
CA GLN A 12 0.22 -0.93 1.72
C GLN A 12 -1.24 -1.20 1.38
N VAL A 13 -2.14 -0.64 2.18
CA VAL A 13 -3.57 -0.87 2.00
C VAL A 13 -4.31 0.47 2.00
N TYR A 14 -5.41 0.52 1.23
CA TYR A 14 -6.39 1.58 1.32
C TYR A 14 -7.52 1.10 2.21
N LEU A 15 -7.91 1.96 3.14
CA LEU A 15 -8.95 1.65 4.12
C LEU A 15 -10.21 2.46 3.82
N ALA A 16 -11.36 1.86 4.08
CA ALA A 16 -12.64 2.54 4.01
C ALA A 16 -13.46 2.20 5.25
N ASP A 17 -14.34 3.12 5.65
CA ASP A 17 -15.33 2.84 6.67
C ASP A 17 -16.24 1.71 6.20
N ARG A 18 -16.45 0.70 7.06
CA ARG A 18 -17.21 -0.49 6.69
C ARG A 18 -18.64 -0.16 6.28
N LYS A 19 -19.32 0.68 7.06
CA LYS A 19 -20.71 1.06 6.77
C LYS A 19 -20.81 1.82 5.45
N PHE A 20 -19.88 2.72 5.19
CA PHE A 20 -19.84 3.46 3.93
C PHE A 20 -19.60 2.52 2.76
N ALA A 21 -18.64 1.60 2.87
CA ALA A 21 -18.29 0.67 1.79
C ALA A 21 -19.45 -0.27 1.47
N GLU A 22 -20.16 -0.79 2.47
CA GLU A 22 -21.31 -1.66 2.28
C GLU A 22 -22.50 -0.93 1.67
N ALA A 23 -22.70 0.34 2.04
CA ALA A 23 -23.79 1.16 1.52
C ALA A 23 -23.51 1.72 0.12
N ASN A 24 -22.24 1.88 -0.26
CA ASN A 24 -21.83 2.55 -1.50
C ASN A 24 -20.78 1.74 -2.28
N PRO A 25 -21.09 0.49 -2.68
CA PRO A 25 -20.10 -0.33 -3.39
C PRO A 25 -19.67 0.26 -4.72
N GLN A 26 -20.57 1.01 -5.41
CA GLN A 26 -20.24 1.65 -6.68
C GLN A 26 -19.18 2.73 -6.51
N ILE A 27 -19.20 3.47 -5.40
CA ILE A 27 -18.22 4.51 -5.11
C ILE A 27 -16.86 3.88 -4.83
N ILE A 28 -16.82 2.79 -4.08
CA ILE A 28 -15.59 2.04 -3.81
C ILE A 28 -14.99 1.51 -5.11
N ASP A 29 -15.81 0.93 -5.99
CA ASP A 29 -15.35 0.44 -7.29
C ASP A 29 -14.80 1.57 -8.16
N ALA A 30 -15.46 2.73 -8.17
CA ALA A 30 -14.99 3.90 -8.91
C ALA A 30 -13.63 4.39 -8.39
N VAL A 31 -13.45 4.46 -7.08
CA VAL A 31 -12.17 4.87 -6.47
C VAL A 31 -11.05 3.89 -6.82
N VAL A 32 -11.30 2.59 -6.69
CA VAL A 32 -10.33 1.56 -7.05
C VAL A 32 -9.94 1.66 -8.52
N ASN A 33 -10.92 1.85 -9.41
CA ASN A 33 -10.66 2.00 -10.84
C ASN A 33 -9.79 3.22 -11.14
N GLU A 34 -10.07 4.37 -10.53
CA GLU A 34 -9.28 5.58 -10.69
C GLU A 34 -7.85 5.41 -10.13
N LEU A 35 -7.70 4.75 -9.00
CA LEU A 35 -6.38 4.45 -8.44
C LEU A 35 -5.57 3.57 -9.38
N ASN A 36 -6.19 2.56 -9.98
CA ASN A 36 -5.53 1.68 -10.95
C ASN A 36 -5.12 2.44 -12.22
N LEU A 37 -5.97 3.32 -12.73
CA LEU A 37 -5.63 4.17 -13.87
C LEU A 37 -4.45 5.09 -13.55
N THR A 38 -4.44 5.68 -12.36
CA THR A 38 -3.35 6.55 -11.91
C THR A 38 -2.04 5.77 -11.78
N THR A 39 -2.06 4.59 -11.17
CA THR A 39 -0.85 3.78 -11.01
C THR A 39 -0.33 3.26 -12.35
N GLU A 40 -1.22 2.94 -13.28
CA GLU A 40 -0.83 2.58 -14.64
C GLU A 40 -0.14 3.74 -15.35
N TRP A 41 -0.67 4.96 -15.21
CA TRP A 41 -0.03 6.16 -15.74
C TRP A 41 1.36 6.37 -15.13
N VAL A 42 1.50 6.24 -13.81
CA VAL A 42 2.79 6.36 -13.12
C VAL A 42 3.77 5.32 -13.62
N SER A 43 3.32 4.08 -13.80
CA SER A 43 4.17 2.99 -14.31
C SER A 43 4.75 3.30 -15.68
N SER A 44 3.96 3.92 -16.57
CA SER A 44 4.38 4.25 -17.94
C SER A 44 5.04 5.62 -18.06
N HIS A 45 4.94 6.50 -17.03
CA HIS A 45 5.46 7.86 -17.04
C HIS A 45 6.29 8.15 -15.77
N GLN A 46 7.23 7.27 -15.45
CA GLN A 46 7.98 7.36 -14.20
C GLN A 46 8.76 8.67 -14.04
N ASP A 47 9.34 9.18 -15.13
CA ASP A 47 10.08 10.43 -15.08
C ASP A 47 9.17 11.63 -14.75
N LYS A 48 7.99 11.68 -15.37
CA LYS A 48 7.00 12.72 -15.08
C LYS A 48 6.48 12.65 -13.67
N ALA A 49 6.20 11.44 -13.18
CA ALA A 49 5.75 11.20 -11.81
C ALA A 49 6.82 11.65 -10.81
N ALA A 50 8.09 11.33 -11.05
CA ALA A 50 9.19 11.77 -10.20
C ALA A 50 9.31 13.30 -10.15
N LYS A 51 9.17 13.97 -11.29
CA LYS A 51 9.18 15.43 -11.35
C LYS A 51 8.03 16.06 -10.56
N LEU A 52 6.83 15.48 -10.67
CA LEU A 52 5.66 15.97 -9.94
C LEU A 52 5.81 15.82 -8.42
N LEU A 53 6.47 14.76 -7.97
CA LEU A 53 6.66 14.48 -6.55
C LEU A 53 7.85 15.23 -5.95
N ALA A 54 8.81 15.66 -6.76
CA ALA A 54 10.03 16.30 -6.26
C ALA A 54 9.73 17.56 -5.45
N LYS A 55 8.83 18.41 -5.93
CA LYS A 55 8.50 19.67 -5.26
C LYS A 55 7.80 19.49 -3.93
N PRO A 56 6.68 18.73 -3.84
CA PRO A 56 5.96 18.58 -2.56
C PRO A 56 6.72 17.74 -1.53
N THR A 57 7.57 16.80 -1.95
CA THR A 57 8.34 15.95 -1.02
C THR A 57 9.67 16.56 -0.61
N GLY A 58 10.20 17.49 -1.40
CA GLY A 58 11.54 18.06 -1.19
C GLY A 58 12.67 17.08 -1.49
N LEU A 59 12.38 15.94 -2.14
CA LEU A 59 13.39 14.95 -2.49
C LEU A 59 13.94 15.20 -3.89
N ALA A 60 15.19 14.75 -4.12
CA ALA A 60 15.83 14.87 -5.42
C ALA A 60 15.14 13.98 -6.47
N PHE A 61 15.13 14.42 -7.71
CA PHE A 61 14.54 13.67 -8.83
C PHE A 61 15.10 12.25 -8.94
N ASP A 62 16.42 12.09 -8.83
CA ASP A 62 17.08 10.79 -8.94
C ASP A 62 16.62 9.80 -7.86
N VAL A 63 16.44 10.29 -6.64
CA VAL A 63 15.94 9.48 -5.50
C VAL A 63 14.51 9.03 -5.78
N LEU A 64 13.65 9.93 -6.23
CA LEU A 64 12.26 9.63 -6.55
C LEU A 64 12.15 8.68 -7.73
N LYS A 65 12.94 8.88 -8.77
CA LYS A 65 12.95 7.99 -9.93
C LYS A 65 13.32 6.56 -9.54
N THR A 66 14.36 6.40 -8.73
CA THR A 66 14.78 5.10 -8.23
C THR A 66 13.70 4.47 -7.36
N SER A 67 13.10 5.25 -6.47
CA SER A 67 12.02 4.79 -5.59
C SER A 67 10.81 4.31 -6.40
N ILE A 68 10.37 5.08 -7.39
CA ILE A 68 9.24 4.72 -8.25
C ILE A 68 9.55 3.45 -9.05
N SER A 69 10.77 3.29 -9.55
CA SER A 69 11.16 2.11 -10.31
C SER A 69 11.09 0.80 -9.49
N ARG A 70 11.16 0.92 -8.16
CA ARG A 70 11.10 -0.23 -7.24
C ARG A 70 9.70 -0.48 -6.70
N MET A 71 8.73 0.38 -6.97
CA MET A 71 7.36 0.22 -6.48
C MET A 71 6.61 -0.85 -7.26
N GLY A 72 5.76 -1.60 -6.56
CA GLY A 72 4.72 -2.39 -7.18
C GLY A 72 3.52 -1.51 -7.50
N PHE A 73 2.89 -1.76 -8.64
CA PHE A 73 1.74 -0.99 -9.09
C PHE A 73 0.49 -1.86 -9.14
N GLY A 74 -0.64 -1.21 -8.95
CA GLY A 74 -1.95 -1.83 -9.00
C GLY A 74 -2.62 -1.93 -7.64
N VAL A 75 -3.93 -1.74 -7.65
CA VAL A 75 -4.78 -1.88 -6.45
C VAL A 75 -5.66 -3.10 -6.68
N LYS A 76 -5.62 -4.04 -5.76
CA LYS A 76 -6.36 -5.30 -5.84
C LYS A 76 -7.17 -5.50 -4.57
N PRO A 77 -8.28 -6.25 -4.64
CA PRO A 77 -8.98 -6.65 -3.42
C PRO A 77 -8.05 -7.40 -2.47
N LEU A 78 -8.28 -7.23 -1.18
CA LEU A 78 -7.51 -7.92 -0.15
C LEU A 78 -7.75 -9.43 -0.27
N THR A 79 -6.66 -10.18 -0.45
CA THR A 79 -6.73 -11.65 -0.50
C THR A 79 -6.51 -12.23 0.89
N PRO A 80 -6.99 -13.47 1.16
CA PRO A 80 -6.70 -14.12 2.44
C PRO A 80 -5.20 -14.25 2.72
N GLU A 81 -4.39 -14.44 1.69
CA GLU A 81 -2.93 -14.51 1.82
C GLU A 81 -2.33 -13.20 2.33
N VAL A 82 -2.75 -12.07 1.75
CA VAL A 82 -2.29 -10.74 2.19
C VAL A 82 -2.78 -10.45 3.61
N ALA A 83 -4.03 -10.78 3.93
CA ALA A 83 -4.58 -10.62 5.27
C ALA A 83 -3.78 -11.43 6.29
N GLN A 84 -3.37 -12.66 5.95
CA GLN A 84 -2.54 -13.49 6.81
C GLN A 84 -1.16 -12.86 7.05
N LYS A 85 -0.54 -12.33 6.02
CA LYS A 85 0.75 -11.61 6.14
C LYS A 85 0.61 -10.39 7.04
N GLN A 86 -0.48 -9.65 6.90
CA GLN A 86 -0.76 -8.49 7.75
C GLN A 86 -1.00 -8.92 9.20
N GLN A 87 -1.66 -10.05 9.41
CA GLN A 87 -1.85 -10.62 10.75
C GLN A 87 -0.51 -10.95 11.39
N GLN A 88 0.43 -11.49 10.64
CA GLN A 88 1.78 -11.78 11.14
C GLN A 88 2.50 -10.52 11.61
N VAL A 89 2.35 -9.40 10.89
CA VAL A 89 2.91 -8.11 11.30
C VAL A 89 2.27 -7.64 12.61
N ALA A 90 0.95 -7.70 12.71
CA ALA A 90 0.22 -7.31 13.92
C ALA A 90 0.63 -8.17 15.12
N ASP A 91 0.75 -9.47 14.93
CA ASP A 91 1.15 -10.40 15.99
C ASP A 91 2.59 -10.14 16.45
N ALA A 92 3.48 -9.80 15.50
CA ALA A 92 4.86 -9.45 15.85
C ALA A 92 4.92 -8.19 16.71
N PHE A 93 4.16 -7.15 16.36
CA PHE A 93 4.08 -5.93 17.18
C PHE A 93 3.48 -6.20 18.56
N TYR A 94 2.46 -7.04 18.64
CA TYR A 94 1.88 -7.44 19.92
C TYR A 94 2.90 -8.22 20.77
N GLY A 95 3.62 -9.16 20.16
CA GLY A 95 4.65 -9.95 20.84
C GLY A 95 5.80 -9.11 21.36
N GLN A 96 6.10 -7.98 20.72
CA GLN A 96 7.12 -7.02 21.17
C GLN A 96 6.55 -5.93 22.09
N GLN A 97 5.29 -6.05 22.47
CA GLN A 97 4.59 -5.09 23.33
C GLN A 97 4.52 -3.66 22.75
N LEU A 98 4.53 -3.56 21.42
CA LEU A 98 4.44 -2.27 20.73
C LEU A 98 3.00 -1.79 20.54
N ILE A 99 2.03 -2.72 20.62
CA ILE A 99 0.61 -2.39 20.59
C ILE A 99 -0.06 -2.99 21.84
N PRO A 100 -1.12 -2.33 22.39
CA PRO A 100 -1.70 -2.70 23.67
C PRO A 100 -2.59 -3.94 23.64
N ALA A 101 -3.07 -4.34 22.46
CA ALA A 101 -4.01 -5.44 22.31
C ALA A 101 -3.70 -6.27 21.08
N LYS A 102 -4.04 -7.56 21.15
CA LYS A 102 -3.93 -8.44 19.99
C LYS A 102 -5.01 -8.09 18.98
N LEU A 103 -4.60 -7.85 17.72
CA LEU A 103 -5.50 -7.47 16.64
C LEU A 103 -5.90 -8.68 15.81
N ASN A 104 -7.12 -8.64 15.30
CA ASN A 104 -7.63 -9.62 14.34
C ASN A 104 -7.84 -8.94 12.99
N ILE A 105 -7.01 -9.30 12.02
CA ILE A 105 -7.07 -8.74 10.67
C ILE A 105 -8.07 -9.58 9.85
N GLN A 106 -9.12 -8.92 9.39
CA GLN A 106 -10.16 -9.55 8.56
C GLN A 106 -10.25 -8.88 7.20
#